data_cacabd9857063c3d2e95cb8347744d18
#
_entry.id   cacabd9857063c3d2e95cb8347744d18
#
_cell.length_a   1.000
_cell.length_b   1.000
_cell.length_c   1.000
_cell.angle_alpha   90.00
_cell.angle_beta   90.00
_cell.angle_gamma   90.00
#
_symmetry.space_group_name_H-M   'P 1'
#
loop_
_entity.id
_entity.type
_entity.pdbx_description
1 polymer ?
#
loop_
_entity_poly.entity_id
_entity_poly.type
_entity_poly.pdbx_seq_one_letter_code
_entity_poly.pdbx_strand_id
1 'polypeptide(L)'
;MNSSTKINGNLMSKLLLPKLFKPLLGYLFLYNLLFLLPINLVSPKVMAQDTGSRGYVIKAGFIYNFTRFIKWPPQSSVYEKNGKYNICVVGDNPFGSILQRLEEKHRLKEHSLEIKLDVSRSDFEGCHILFVSFSERFNVEKIVRQTRGLPILTVGDTEGFSERGIDISLLVVENRVKLEINRQCLDAKEFKASSELLDLATIAQGGDCQ
;
A
#
# COMPACT_ATOMS: atom_id res chain seq x y z
N MET A 1 -58.13 -76.76 41.69
CA MET A 1 -57.41 -76.86 42.97
C MET A 1 -55.94 -76.55 42.68
N ASN A 2 -55.54 -75.42 43.19
CA ASN A 2 -54.27 -74.90 43.56
C ASN A 2 -53.00 -75.70 43.45
N SER A 3 -51.96 -75.26 42.90
CA SER A 3 -50.77 -75.03 43.69
C SER A 3 -49.79 -74.05 42.97
N SER A 4 -49.61 -72.94 43.60
CA SER A 4 -48.58 -71.94 43.27
C SER A 4 -47.20 -72.46 43.57
N THR A 5 -46.24 -72.30 42.65
CA THR A 5 -44.82 -72.43 42.97
C THR A 5 -44.16 -71.09 42.69
N LYS A 6 -43.88 -70.33 43.79
CA LYS A 6 -43.01 -69.13 43.79
C LYS A 6 -41.58 -69.59 43.49
N ILE A 7 -41.03 -69.07 42.41
CA ILE A 7 -39.61 -69.21 42.15
C ILE A 7 -38.96 -67.90 42.61
N ASN A 8 -38.10 -68.00 43.62
CA ASN A 8 -37.29 -66.92 44.18
C ASN A 8 -36.31 -66.39 43.17
N GLY A 9 -36.61 -65.16 42.64
CA GLY A 9 -35.67 -64.45 41.83
C GLY A 9 -34.67 -63.64 42.66
N ASN A 10 -33.68 -64.28 43.27
CA ASN A 10 -32.72 -63.47 44.03
C ASN A 10 -31.31 -64.11 44.12
N LEU A 11 -30.83 -64.62 43.02
CA LEU A 11 -29.46 -65.20 43.05
C LEU A 11 -28.59 -64.90 41.84
N MET A 12 -28.99 -64.00 40.95
CA MET A 12 -28.21 -63.71 39.74
C MET A 12 -27.69 -62.27 39.57
N SER A 13 -27.86 -61.46 40.63
CA SER A 13 -27.43 -60.08 40.56
C SER A 13 -26.16 -59.66 41.33
N LYS A 14 -25.43 -60.63 41.90
CA LYS A 14 -24.28 -60.32 42.75
C LYS A 14 -22.89 -60.70 42.23
N LEU A 15 -22.73 -61.24 41.02
CA LEU A 15 -21.41 -61.84 40.68
C LEU A 15 -20.71 -61.29 39.41
N LEU A 16 -21.25 -60.31 38.63
CA LEU A 16 -20.57 -59.96 37.39
C LEU A 16 -20.45 -58.43 37.07
N LEU A 17 -21.00 -57.53 37.90
CA LEU A 17 -20.96 -56.10 37.56
C LEU A 17 -19.86 -55.18 38.13
N PRO A 18 -19.06 -55.57 39.17
CA PRO A 18 -18.09 -54.54 39.64
C PRO A 18 -16.69 -54.61 38.99
N LYS A 19 -16.37 -55.60 38.17
CA LYS A 19 -15.01 -55.71 37.59
C LYS A 19 -14.84 -55.12 36.19
N LEU A 20 -15.91 -54.93 35.44
CA LEU A 20 -15.86 -54.37 34.09
C LEU A 20 -16.06 -52.84 34.02
N PHE A 21 -16.59 -52.25 35.09
CA PHE A 21 -16.88 -50.80 35.11
C PHE A 21 -15.69 -49.90 35.47
N LYS A 22 -14.67 -50.46 36.16
CA LYS A 22 -13.48 -49.68 36.55
C LYS A 22 -12.61 -49.21 35.39
N PRO A 23 -12.31 -50.03 34.35
CA PRO A 23 -11.53 -49.55 33.23
C PRO A 23 -12.29 -48.55 32.33
N LEU A 24 -13.63 -48.69 32.22
CA LEU A 24 -14.44 -47.78 31.38
C LEU A 24 -14.49 -46.35 31.92
N LEU A 25 -14.54 -46.19 33.23
CA LEU A 25 -14.52 -44.88 33.89
C LEU A 25 -13.16 -44.16 33.72
N GLY A 26 -12.06 -44.94 33.73
CA GLY A 26 -10.70 -44.44 33.49
C GLY A 26 -10.53 -43.96 32.06
N TYR A 27 -11.08 -44.66 31.06
CA TYR A 27 -11.04 -44.21 29.65
C TYR A 27 -11.89 -42.97 29.41
N LEU A 28 -13.04 -42.85 30.05
CA LEU A 28 -13.87 -41.64 29.98
C LEU A 28 -13.18 -40.42 30.61
N PHE A 29 -12.43 -40.62 31.70
CA PHE A 29 -11.67 -39.53 32.33
C PHE A 29 -10.46 -39.09 31.47
N LEU A 30 -9.74 -40.07 30.87
CA LEU A 30 -8.64 -39.78 29.94
C LEU A 30 -9.13 -39.13 28.65
N TYR A 31 -10.30 -39.49 28.13
CA TYR A 31 -10.88 -38.90 26.93
C TYR A 31 -11.31 -37.45 27.19
N ASN A 32 -11.89 -37.12 28.37
CA ASN A 32 -12.21 -35.78 28.76
C ASN A 32 -10.97 -34.92 29.05
N LEU A 33 -9.88 -35.52 29.59
CA LEU A 33 -8.62 -34.78 29.81
C LEU A 33 -7.93 -34.44 28.48
N LEU A 34 -8.05 -35.28 27.47
CA LEU A 34 -7.52 -35.04 26.13
C LEU A 34 -8.31 -33.95 25.40
N PHE A 35 -9.61 -33.76 25.73
CA PHE A 35 -10.48 -32.73 25.14
C PHE A 35 -10.33 -31.36 25.82
N LEU A 36 -9.70 -31.33 27.01
CA LEU A 36 -9.39 -30.07 27.76
C LEU A 36 -8.00 -29.51 27.44
N LEU A 37 -7.22 -30.17 26.56
CA LEU A 37 -6.04 -29.51 25.97
C LEU A 37 -6.52 -28.31 25.17
N PRO A 38 -6.10 -27.08 25.53
CA PRO A 38 -6.41 -25.93 24.69
C PRO A 38 -5.75 -26.23 23.35
N ILE A 39 -6.56 -26.48 22.33
CA ILE A 39 -6.12 -26.38 20.95
C ILE A 39 -5.70 -24.92 20.84
N ASN A 40 -4.40 -24.66 21.07
CA ASN A 40 -3.80 -23.43 20.60
C ASN A 40 -3.99 -23.46 19.08
N LEU A 41 -5.13 -22.95 18.63
CA LEU A 41 -5.34 -22.50 17.29
C LEU A 41 -4.25 -21.44 17.07
N VAL A 42 -3.07 -21.90 16.66
CA VAL A 42 -2.13 -21.04 15.94
C VAL A 42 -2.93 -20.60 14.73
N SER A 43 -3.69 -19.52 14.91
CA SER A 43 -4.31 -18.83 13.80
C SER A 43 -3.15 -18.54 12.84
N PRO A 44 -3.13 -19.10 11.62
CA PRO A 44 -2.18 -18.63 10.63
C PRO A 44 -2.48 -17.14 10.56
N LYS A 45 -1.50 -16.33 10.97
CA LYS A 45 -1.52 -14.89 10.67
C LYS A 45 -1.53 -14.87 9.16
N VAL A 46 -2.73 -14.83 8.57
CA VAL A 46 -2.92 -14.52 7.17
C VAL A 46 -2.29 -13.14 7.08
N MET A 47 -1.05 -13.10 6.61
CA MET A 47 -0.46 -11.86 6.11
C MET A 47 -1.40 -11.48 4.97
N ALA A 48 -2.38 -10.64 5.28
CA ALA A 48 -3.05 -9.86 4.27
C ALA A 48 -1.89 -9.21 3.52
N GLN A 49 -1.58 -9.73 2.35
CA GLN A 49 -0.63 -9.09 1.45
C GLN A 49 -1.23 -7.73 1.19
N ASP A 50 -0.60 -6.74 1.80
CA ASP A 50 -0.99 -5.35 1.70
C ASP A 50 -0.87 -4.94 0.23
N THR A 51 -1.97 -5.09 -0.50
CA THR A 51 -2.09 -4.67 -1.90
C THR A 51 -1.77 -3.18 -2.03
N GLY A 52 -2.02 -2.40 -0.97
CA GLY A 52 -1.61 -1.00 -0.86
C GLY A 52 -0.10 -0.83 -0.94
N SER A 53 0.65 -1.57 -0.14
CA SER A 53 2.12 -1.50 -0.11
C SER A 53 2.75 -1.85 -1.47
N ARG A 54 2.25 -2.88 -2.16
CA ARG A 54 2.74 -3.25 -3.50
C ARG A 54 2.48 -2.15 -4.53
N GLY A 55 1.33 -1.49 -4.49
CA GLY A 55 1.00 -0.36 -5.35
C GLY A 55 1.99 0.79 -5.17
N TYR A 56 2.36 1.12 -3.93
CA TYR A 56 3.32 2.19 -3.65
C TYR A 56 4.76 1.86 -4.05
N VAL A 57 5.17 0.58 -4.04
CA VAL A 57 6.46 0.16 -4.62
C VAL A 57 6.51 0.48 -6.12
N ILE A 58 5.43 0.18 -6.85
CA ILE A 58 5.33 0.47 -8.29
C ILE A 58 5.31 1.98 -8.54
N LYS A 59 4.50 2.74 -7.78
CA LYS A 59 4.43 4.21 -7.88
C LYS A 59 5.79 4.86 -7.63
N ALA A 60 6.54 4.41 -6.61
CA ALA A 60 7.90 4.90 -6.35
C ALA A 60 8.84 4.61 -7.54
N GLY A 61 8.70 3.45 -8.18
CA GLY A 61 9.41 3.14 -9.42
C GLY A 61 9.08 4.10 -10.56
N PHE A 62 7.81 4.47 -10.74
CA PHE A 62 7.41 5.50 -11.72
C PHE A 62 8.02 6.86 -11.40
N ILE A 63 7.93 7.30 -10.13
CA ILE A 63 8.51 8.58 -9.69
C ILE A 63 10.01 8.64 -10.03
N TYR A 64 10.77 7.58 -9.75
CA TYR A 64 12.17 7.51 -10.16
C TYR A 64 12.33 7.59 -11.69
N ASN A 65 11.53 6.84 -12.44
CA ASN A 65 11.63 6.82 -13.88
C ASN A 65 11.30 8.16 -14.54
N PHE A 66 10.51 9.01 -13.91
CA PHE A 66 10.28 10.37 -14.41
C PHE A 66 11.59 11.16 -14.55
N THR A 67 12.58 10.94 -13.68
CA THR A 67 13.91 11.57 -13.82
C THR A 67 14.63 11.19 -15.11
N ARG A 68 14.21 10.13 -15.78
CA ARG A 68 14.83 9.59 -17.01
C ARG A 68 14.00 9.88 -18.26
N PHE A 69 12.67 9.88 -18.13
CA PHE A 69 11.74 9.99 -19.26
C PHE A 69 11.13 11.39 -19.41
N ILE A 70 11.38 12.29 -18.47
CA ILE A 70 10.96 13.67 -18.55
C ILE A 70 12.21 14.57 -18.54
N LYS A 71 12.29 15.49 -19.51
CA LYS A 71 13.30 16.55 -19.49
C LYS A 71 12.73 17.74 -18.76
N TRP A 72 13.49 18.23 -17.78
CA TRP A 72 13.18 19.45 -17.03
C TRP A 72 13.43 20.69 -17.87
N PRO A 73 12.77 21.83 -17.54
CA PRO A 73 13.11 23.11 -18.13
C PRO A 73 14.59 23.46 -17.92
N PRO A 74 15.24 24.19 -18.85
CA PRO A 74 16.68 24.47 -18.79
C PRO A 74 17.15 25.19 -17.52
N GLN A 75 16.27 25.97 -16.89
CA GLN A 75 16.52 26.69 -15.63
C GLN A 75 16.49 25.82 -14.39
N SER A 76 16.16 24.53 -14.51
CA SER A 76 16.09 23.61 -13.38
C SER A 76 17.46 23.29 -12.82
N SER A 77 17.61 23.33 -11.49
CA SER A 77 18.85 22.99 -10.79
C SER A 77 19.28 21.49 -10.91
N VAL A 78 18.46 20.65 -11.52
CA VAL A 78 18.84 19.26 -11.85
C VAL A 78 20.06 19.21 -12.80
N TYR A 79 20.30 20.28 -13.56
CA TYR A 79 21.44 20.42 -14.50
C TYR A 79 22.68 21.04 -13.88
N GLU A 80 22.63 21.44 -12.60
CA GLU A 80 23.81 21.92 -11.91
C GLU A 80 24.84 20.81 -11.67
N LYS A 81 26.11 21.20 -11.48
CA LYS A 81 27.16 20.24 -11.15
C LYS A 81 26.83 19.52 -9.84
N ASN A 82 26.69 18.22 -9.89
CA ASN A 82 26.20 17.36 -8.81
C ASN A 82 24.71 17.54 -8.46
N GLY A 83 23.92 18.06 -9.38
CA GLY A 83 22.46 18.19 -9.22
C GLY A 83 21.82 16.84 -8.88
N LYS A 84 20.91 16.87 -7.93
CA LYS A 84 20.11 15.72 -7.51
C LYS A 84 18.65 16.00 -7.82
N TYR A 85 17.90 14.95 -7.98
CA TYR A 85 16.44 15.07 -8.04
C TYR A 85 15.86 15.05 -6.63
N ASN A 86 15.37 16.18 -6.17
CA ASN A 86 14.69 16.28 -4.87
C ASN A 86 13.23 15.88 -5.05
N ILE A 87 12.86 14.75 -4.42
CA ILE A 87 11.50 14.25 -4.38
C ILE A 87 10.89 14.64 -3.05
N CYS A 88 9.87 15.48 -3.10
CA CYS A 88 9.16 15.99 -1.94
C CYS A 88 7.80 15.28 -1.82
N VAL A 89 7.33 15.08 -0.58
CA VAL A 89 5.98 14.59 -0.30
C VAL A 89 5.26 15.64 0.56
N VAL A 90 4.13 16.12 0.06
CA VAL A 90 3.23 17.01 0.81
C VAL A 90 2.01 16.24 1.27
N GLY A 91 1.66 16.40 2.55
CA GLY A 91 0.63 15.61 3.24
C GLY A 91 1.19 14.30 3.81
N ASP A 92 0.28 13.38 4.14
CA ASP A 92 0.66 12.09 4.74
C ASP A 92 1.52 11.28 3.77
N ASN A 93 2.61 10.68 4.26
CA ASN A 93 3.48 9.86 3.44
C ASN A 93 2.93 8.43 3.25
N PRO A 94 2.40 8.08 2.06
CA PRO A 94 1.83 6.76 1.84
C PRO A 94 2.88 5.71 1.47
N PHE A 95 4.13 6.11 1.22
CA PHE A 95 5.23 5.22 0.82
C PHE A 95 5.92 4.53 1.99
N GLY A 96 5.68 4.99 3.24
CA GLY A 96 6.45 4.52 4.39
C GLY A 96 7.95 4.73 4.13
N SER A 97 8.75 3.67 4.18
CA SER A 97 10.20 3.69 3.93
C SER A 97 10.61 3.36 2.48
N ILE A 98 9.66 3.25 1.55
CA ILE A 98 9.96 2.82 0.17
C ILE A 98 10.83 3.86 -0.55
N LEU A 99 10.51 5.16 -0.40
CA LEU A 99 11.27 6.24 -1.04
C LEU A 99 12.69 6.34 -0.50
N GLN A 100 12.91 6.18 0.81
CA GLN A 100 14.25 6.18 1.42
C GLN A 100 15.10 5.01 0.89
N ARG A 101 14.52 3.81 0.76
CA ARG A 101 15.23 2.67 0.13
C ARG A 101 15.55 2.93 -1.33
N LEU A 102 14.69 3.65 -2.04
CA LEU A 102 14.94 4.05 -3.43
C LEU A 102 16.10 5.06 -3.51
N GLU A 103 16.14 6.05 -2.61
CA GLU A 103 17.23 7.01 -2.48
C GLU A 103 18.58 6.30 -2.24
N GLU A 104 18.66 5.41 -1.24
CA GLU A 104 19.88 4.64 -0.95
C GLU A 104 20.39 3.86 -2.16
N LYS A 105 19.47 3.18 -2.89
CA LYS A 105 19.79 2.41 -4.09
C LYS A 105 20.34 3.27 -5.23
N HIS A 106 19.96 4.54 -5.30
CA HIS A 106 20.28 5.45 -6.40
C HIS A 106 21.24 6.59 -6.01
N ARG A 107 21.79 6.59 -4.79
CA ARG A 107 22.61 7.67 -4.25
C ARG A 107 23.85 8.02 -5.04
N LEU A 108 24.46 7.06 -5.73
CA LEU A 108 25.68 7.23 -6.51
C LEU A 108 25.47 7.09 -8.02
N LYS A 109 24.25 7.29 -8.51
CA LYS A 109 23.92 7.17 -9.93
C LYS A 109 23.78 8.56 -10.56
N GLU A 110 23.80 8.60 -11.90
CA GLU A 110 23.62 9.82 -12.70
C GLU A 110 22.33 10.57 -12.32
N HIS A 111 21.27 9.84 -12.02
CA HIS A 111 20.01 10.40 -11.49
C HIS A 111 19.90 10.09 -9.99
N SER A 112 20.80 10.70 -9.20
CA SER A 112 20.75 10.55 -7.75
C SER A 112 19.52 11.26 -7.18
N LEU A 113 18.96 10.69 -6.09
CA LEU A 113 17.76 11.19 -5.45
C LEU A 113 18.09 11.80 -4.08
N GLU A 114 17.27 12.74 -3.66
CA GLU A 114 17.16 13.20 -2.29
C GLU A 114 15.67 13.25 -1.92
N ILE A 115 15.31 12.63 -0.80
CA ILE A 115 13.91 12.51 -0.37
C ILE A 115 13.62 13.49 0.76
N LYS A 116 12.60 14.33 0.57
CA LYS A 116 12.11 15.29 1.55
C LYS A 116 10.66 14.96 1.90
N LEU A 117 10.43 14.47 3.09
CA LEU A 117 9.09 14.18 3.61
C LEU A 117 8.56 15.36 4.41
N ASP A 118 7.24 15.43 4.55
CA ASP A 118 6.54 16.42 5.37
C ASP A 118 6.89 17.87 5.00
N VAL A 119 7.05 18.14 3.69
CA VAL A 119 7.30 19.52 3.23
C VAL A 119 6.09 20.41 3.54
N SER A 120 6.38 21.66 3.88
CA SER A 120 5.32 22.65 4.15
C SER A 120 4.50 22.92 2.90
N ARG A 121 3.17 23.07 3.06
CA ARG A 121 2.26 23.50 1.98
C ARG A 121 2.55 24.90 1.44
N SER A 122 3.39 25.67 2.09
CA SER A 122 3.74 27.04 1.70
C SER A 122 5.12 27.16 1.08
N ASP A 123 5.90 26.10 1.07
CA ASP A 123 7.28 26.10 0.61
C ASP A 123 7.62 24.82 -0.12
N PHE A 124 7.70 24.91 -1.44
CA PHE A 124 8.11 23.84 -2.33
C PHE A 124 9.46 24.13 -2.99
N GLU A 125 10.17 25.16 -2.50
CA GLU A 125 11.47 25.54 -3.04
C GLU A 125 12.46 24.36 -2.94
N GLY A 126 13.20 24.17 -4.02
CA GLY A 126 14.16 23.06 -4.14
C GLY A 126 13.53 21.69 -4.32
N CYS A 127 12.22 21.54 -4.51
CA CYS A 127 11.59 20.31 -4.99
C CYS A 127 11.69 20.22 -6.50
N HIS A 128 12.01 19.04 -7.04
CA HIS A 128 11.95 18.77 -8.48
C HIS A 128 10.73 17.91 -8.83
N ILE A 129 10.39 16.96 -7.96
CA ILE A 129 9.14 16.20 -8.02
C ILE A 129 8.41 16.43 -6.71
N LEU A 130 7.16 16.87 -6.79
CA LEU A 130 6.28 17.06 -5.65
C LEU A 130 5.16 16.02 -5.70
N PHE A 131 5.23 15.02 -4.82
CA PHE A 131 4.13 14.09 -4.65
C PHE A 131 3.06 14.70 -3.74
N VAL A 132 1.84 14.81 -4.25
CA VAL A 132 0.66 15.34 -3.56
C VAL A 132 -0.19 14.17 -3.07
N SER A 133 -0.17 13.95 -1.78
CA SER A 133 -0.88 12.84 -1.13
C SER A 133 -2.40 13.04 -1.15
N PHE A 134 -3.16 11.96 -1.02
CA PHE A 134 -4.63 11.99 -0.86
C PHE A 134 -5.09 12.87 0.30
N SER A 135 -4.29 12.98 1.38
CA SER A 135 -4.63 13.88 2.51
C SER A 135 -4.75 15.35 2.09
N GLU A 136 -4.10 15.73 0.98
CA GLU A 136 -4.16 17.08 0.41
C GLU A 136 -5.28 17.31 -0.63
N ARG A 137 -6.20 16.35 -0.80
CA ARG A 137 -7.27 16.41 -1.82
C ARG A 137 -8.12 17.69 -1.82
N PHE A 138 -8.23 18.36 -0.69
CA PHE A 138 -8.95 19.63 -0.58
C PHE A 138 -8.07 20.86 -0.81
N ASN A 139 -6.76 20.67 -0.95
CA ASN A 139 -5.76 21.73 -1.15
C ASN A 139 -5.12 21.69 -2.54
N VAL A 140 -5.54 20.79 -3.43
CA VAL A 140 -4.89 20.54 -4.74
C VAL A 140 -4.76 21.81 -5.55
N GLU A 141 -5.83 22.61 -5.70
CA GLU A 141 -5.80 23.84 -6.50
C GLU A 141 -4.86 24.90 -5.88
N LYS A 142 -4.76 24.92 -4.55
CA LYS A 142 -3.79 25.82 -3.88
C LYS A 142 -2.37 25.38 -4.18
N ILE A 143 -2.07 24.08 -4.12
CA ILE A 143 -0.75 23.51 -4.43
C ILE A 143 -0.41 23.77 -5.88
N VAL A 144 -1.33 23.52 -6.81
CA VAL A 144 -1.16 23.80 -8.24
C VAL A 144 -0.81 25.27 -8.50
N ARG A 145 -1.55 26.21 -7.87
CA ARG A 145 -1.24 27.66 -7.98
C ARG A 145 0.15 28.00 -7.44
N GLN A 146 0.60 27.36 -6.37
CA GLN A 146 1.93 27.59 -5.77
C GLN A 146 3.08 27.00 -6.57
N THR A 147 2.82 25.95 -7.36
CA THR A 147 3.82 25.31 -8.22
C THR A 147 3.78 25.84 -9.66
N ARG A 148 2.86 26.76 -9.95
CA ARG A 148 2.72 27.36 -11.28
C ARG A 148 4.00 28.12 -11.66
N GLY A 149 4.49 27.90 -12.88
CA GLY A 149 5.72 28.52 -13.38
C GLY A 149 7.02 28.06 -12.72
N LEU A 150 6.95 27.17 -11.74
CA LEU A 150 8.14 26.57 -11.15
C LEU A 150 8.51 25.26 -11.89
N PRO A 151 9.80 24.92 -11.98
CA PRO A 151 10.28 23.69 -12.61
C PRO A 151 10.03 22.47 -11.72
N ILE A 152 8.83 22.36 -11.17
CA ILE A 152 8.39 21.31 -10.24
C ILE A 152 7.36 20.42 -10.95
N LEU A 153 7.70 19.13 -11.11
CA LEU A 153 6.76 18.14 -11.61
C LEU A 153 5.84 17.70 -10.46
N THR A 154 4.55 18.00 -10.57
CA THR A 154 3.56 17.56 -9.58
C THR A 154 3.05 16.17 -9.93
N VAL A 155 3.03 15.28 -8.94
CA VAL A 155 2.58 13.89 -9.08
C VAL A 155 1.56 13.60 -8.00
N GLY A 156 0.43 13.01 -8.36
CA GLY A 156 -0.59 12.58 -7.40
C GLY A 156 -0.97 11.11 -7.62
N ASP A 157 -1.85 10.60 -6.77
CA ASP A 157 -2.36 9.24 -6.90
C ASP A 157 -3.86 9.11 -6.66
N THR A 158 -4.54 10.23 -6.78
CA THR A 158 -5.97 10.37 -6.55
C THR A 158 -6.68 10.69 -7.86
N GLU A 159 -7.78 10.01 -8.11
CA GLU A 159 -8.64 10.28 -9.25
C GLU A 159 -9.10 11.75 -9.26
N GLY A 160 -9.11 12.36 -10.45
CA GLY A 160 -9.46 13.76 -10.65
C GLY A 160 -8.34 14.76 -10.35
N PHE A 161 -7.16 14.33 -9.91
CA PHE A 161 -6.05 15.26 -9.62
C PHE A 161 -5.49 15.88 -10.91
N SER A 162 -5.38 15.10 -11.99
CA SER A 162 -4.88 15.61 -13.27
C SER A 162 -5.84 16.64 -13.87
N GLU A 163 -7.15 16.46 -13.74
CA GLU A 163 -8.16 17.42 -14.20
C GLU A 163 -8.15 18.72 -13.37
N ARG A 164 -7.58 18.66 -12.16
CA ARG A 164 -7.41 19.81 -11.26
C ARG A 164 -6.04 20.47 -11.37
N GLY A 165 -5.21 20.05 -12.36
CA GLY A 165 -3.95 20.70 -12.70
C GLY A 165 -2.69 20.01 -12.14
N ILE A 166 -2.78 18.82 -11.56
CA ILE A 166 -1.61 17.98 -11.28
C ILE A 166 -1.07 17.44 -12.60
N ASP A 167 0.25 17.49 -12.79
CA ASP A 167 0.90 17.14 -14.05
C ASP A 167 0.76 15.66 -14.40
N ILE A 168 0.88 14.78 -13.37
CA ILE A 168 0.82 13.32 -13.53
C ILE A 168 0.04 12.69 -12.39
N SER A 169 -0.87 11.76 -12.71
CA SER A 169 -1.55 10.91 -11.71
C SER A 169 -1.19 9.44 -11.89
N LEU A 170 -0.89 8.76 -10.77
CA LEU A 170 -0.58 7.34 -10.68
C LEU A 170 -1.76 6.60 -10.05
N LEU A 171 -2.74 6.23 -10.85
CA LEU A 171 -4.00 5.65 -10.40
C LEU A 171 -3.91 4.13 -10.29
N VAL A 172 -4.60 3.53 -9.30
CA VAL A 172 -4.73 2.08 -9.23
C VAL A 172 -6.08 1.67 -9.81
N VAL A 173 -6.05 1.04 -10.97
CA VAL A 173 -7.24 0.54 -11.67
C VAL A 173 -7.03 -0.96 -11.92
N GLU A 174 -8.00 -1.79 -11.52
CA GLU A 174 -7.92 -3.25 -11.66
C GLU A 174 -6.60 -3.84 -11.15
N ASN A 175 -6.16 -3.39 -9.97
CA ASN A 175 -4.93 -3.81 -9.31
C ASN A 175 -3.64 -3.54 -10.13
N ARG A 176 -3.67 -2.58 -11.04
CA ARG A 176 -2.53 -2.10 -11.84
C ARG A 176 -2.37 -0.60 -11.67
N VAL A 177 -1.14 -0.12 -11.65
CA VAL A 177 -0.86 1.31 -11.69
C VAL A 177 -1.01 1.78 -13.13
N LYS A 178 -1.94 2.70 -13.36
CA LYS A 178 -2.13 3.42 -14.62
C LYS A 178 -1.56 4.82 -14.49
N LEU A 179 -0.95 5.27 -15.57
CA LEU A 179 -0.36 6.59 -15.70
C LEU A 179 -1.35 7.50 -16.42
N GLU A 180 -1.64 8.63 -15.82
CA GLU A 180 -2.43 9.69 -16.44
C GLU A 180 -1.61 10.97 -16.47
N ILE A 181 -1.52 11.63 -17.62
CA ILE A 181 -0.70 12.81 -17.84
C ILE A 181 -1.58 13.99 -18.27
N ASN A 182 -1.51 15.10 -17.56
CA ASN A 182 -2.02 16.37 -18.04
C ASN A 182 -0.96 17.06 -18.90
N ARG A 183 -1.05 16.83 -20.21
CA ARG A 183 -0.08 17.35 -21.15
C ARG A 183 -0.04 18.88 -21.19
N GLN A 184 -1.19 19.53 -21.04
CA GLN A 184 -1.28 21.00 -21.02
C GLN A 184 -0.48 21.57 -19.86
N CYS A 185 -0.57 20.97 -18.66
CA CYS A 185 0.18 21.41 -17.49
C CYS A 185 1.69 21.14 -17.64
N LEU A 186 2.10 19.99 -18.19
CA LEU A 186 3.50 19.73 -18.50
C LEU A 186 4.07 20.76 -19.47
N ASP A 187 3.37 21.03 -20.58
CA ASP A 187 3.82 21.95 -21.62
C ASP A 187 3.88 23.39 -21.08
N ALA A 188 2.93 23.82 -20.24
CA ALA A 188 2.91 25.15 -19.61
C ALA A 188 4.12 25.39 -18.68
N LYS A 189 4.68 24.31 -18.10
CA LYS A 189 5.91 24.34 -17.28
C LYS A 189 7.18 23.96 -18.06
N GLU A 190 7.09 23.85 -19.38
CA GLU A 190 8.19 23.49 -20.30
C GLU A 190 8.79 22.09 -20.08
N PHE A 191 8.09 21.17 -19.38
CA PHE A 191 8.50 19.78 -19.30
C PHE A 191 8.32 19.08 -20.65
N LYS A 192 9.25 18.18 -20.99
CA LYS A 192 9.16 17.36 -22.19
C LYS A 192 9.15 15.88 -21.82
N ALA A 193 7.99 15.26 -21.89
CA ALA A 193 7.86 13.81 -21.72
C ALA A 193 8.32 13.09 -22.98
N SER A 194 9.02 11.96 -22.81
CA SER A 194 9.42 11.13 -23.94
C SER A 194 8.21 10.44 -24.57
N SER A 195 8.33 10.01 -25.85
CA SER A 195 7.30 9.27 -26.54
C SER A 195 6.95 7.97 -25.81
N GLU A 196 7.96 7.27 -25.31
CA GLU A 196 7.74 6.01 -24.58
C GLU A 196 6.89 6.21 -23.30
N LEU A 197 7.04 7.35 -22.61
CA LEU A 197 6.22 7.66 -21.45
C LEU A 197 4.79 8.01 -21.86
N LEU A 198 4.64 8.77 -22.94
CA LEU A 198 3.32 9.17 -23.46
C LEU A 198 2.53 7.98 -23.99
N ASP A 199 3.18 7.01 -24.61
CA ASP A 199 2.55 5.78 -25.14
C ASP A 199 1.96 4.89 -24.02
N LEU A 200 2.49 5.02 -22.79
CA LEU A 200 2.02 4.30 -21.61
C LEU A 200 0.91 5.05 -20.85
N ALA A 201 0.63 6.30 -21.22
CA ALA A 201 -0.23 7.18 -20.45
C ALA A 201 -1.61 7.37 -21.10
N THR A 202 -2.60 7.59 -20.26
CA THR A 202 -3.84 8.24 -20.66
C THR A 202 -3.65 9.75 -20.57
N ILE A 203 -4.15 10.49 -21.55
CA ILE A 203 -4.04 11.97 -21.53
C ILE A 203 -5.27 12.54 -20.85
N ALA A 204 -5.06 13.19 -19.72
CA ALA A 204 -6.08 13.95 -19.01
C ALA A 204 -6.36 15.28 -19.73
N GLN A 205 -7.59 15.74 -19.63
CA GLN A 205 -8.02 17.05 -20.13
C GLN A 205 -8.51 17.89 -18.96
N GLY A 206 -8.27 19.21 -19.03
CA GLY A 206 -8.71 20.14 -18.01
C GLY A 206 -7.56 20.63 -17.11
N GLY A 207 -7.94 21.38 -16.09
CA GLY A 207 -7.01 22.01 -15.15
C GLY A 207 -6.58 23.42 -15.57
N ASP A 208 -6.50 24.32 -14.58
CA ASP A 208 -5.94 25.66 -14.73
C ASP A 208 -4.41 25.60 -14.55
N CYS A 209 -3.71 25.36 -15.66
CA CYS A 209 -2.26 25.20 -15.70
C CYS A 209 -1.49 26.49 -16.03
N GLN A 210 -2.22 27.58 -16.37
CA GLN A 210 -1.64 28.88 -16.75
C GLN A 210 -1.65 29.86 -15.61
#